data_2e3184c83a9d032b9fe77d53184fb7ad
#
_entry.id   2e3184c83a9d032b9fe77d53184fb7ad
#
_cell.length_a   1.000
_cell.length_b   1.000
_cell.length_c   1.000
_cell.angle_alpha   90.00
_cell.angle_beta   90.00
_cell.angle_gamma   90.00
#
_symmetry.space_group_name_H-M   'P 1'
#
loop_
_entity.id
_entity.type
_entity.pdbx_description
1 polymer ?
#
loop_
_entity_poly.entity_id
_entity_poly.type
_entity_poly.pdbx_seq_one_letter_code
_entity_poly.pdbx_strand_id
1 'polypeptide(L)'
;MSEVTRVTVWNEFRHEKTDGEEPQKVYPKGMHNAIADYLKKQPGFEVRTATLDEPEHGLTQEVLDNTDVLTWWGHAAHQEVKDEIVERIYKRVLDGMGLIVMHSAHFSKIFKKLMGTSCNLKWREVGEKERLWVIDPSHPIAAGLPEYFEIPHTEMYGERFDIPAPDELVFVSWFEGGEVFRSGCCWHRGAGKVFYFRPGHETFPIYYQKEVLKVIENGVRWAKPSGGPAHYYGHVPEPLEKITSSK
;
A
#
# COMPACT_ATOMS: atom_id res chain seq x y z
N MET A 1 10.26 -14.31 21.39
CA MET A 1 10.73 -14.09 19.99
C MET A 1 9.79 -13.06 19.38
N SER A 2 10.28 -11.97 18.81
CA SER A 2 9.43 -11.01 18.10
C SER A 2 8.80 -11.73 16.90
N GLU A 3 7.50 -11.62 16.78
CA GLU A 3 6.73 -12.23 15.68
C GLU A 3 7.23 -11.64 14.34
N VAL A 4 7.60 -12.51 13.40
CA VAL A 4 8.07 -12.10 12.07
C VAL A 4 6.87 -11.65 11.24
N THR A 5 6.96 -10.48 10.62
CA THR A 5 5.92 -9.97 9.70
C THR A 5 6.21 -10.45 8.28
N ARG A 6 5.28 -11.19 7.70
CA ARG A 6 5.37 -11.74 6.33
C ARG A 6 4.85 -10.72 5.33
N VAL A 7 5.70 -10.28 4.42
CA VAL A 7 5.41 -9.21 3.47
C VAL A 7 5.44 -9.76 2.04
N THR A 8 4.37 -9.54 1.29
CA THR A 8 4.36 -9.77 -0.16
C THR A 8 4.43 -8.43 -0.89
N VAL A 9 5.48 -8.21 -1.67
CA VAL A 9 5.67 -7.01 -2.49
C VAL A 9 5.20 -7.31 -3.90
N TRP A 10 4.02 -6.78 -4.27
CA TRP A 10 3.39 -7.00 -5.56
C TRP A 10 3.59 -5.82 -6.51
N ASN A 11 3.89 -6.14 -7.78
CA ASN A 11 4.01 -5.17 -8.87
C ASN A 11 3.37 -5.73 -10.14
N GLU A 12 2.64 -4.92 -10.90
CA GLU A 12 2.17 -5.34 -12.22
C GLU A 12 3.31 -5.68 -13.18
N PHE A 13 4.48 -5.07 -12.99
CA PHE A 13 5.73 -5.35 -13.70
C PHE A 13 5.54 -5.35 -15.22
N ARG A 14 4.99 -4.28 -15.78
CA ARG A 14 4.80 -4.07 -17.22
C ARG A 14 5.85 -3.16 -17.80
N HIS A 15 5.99 -1.96 -17.25
CA HIS A 15 6.88 -0.93 -17.77
C HIS A 15 8.34 -1.35 -17.80
N GLU A 16 8.81 -1.99 -16.74
CA GLU A 16 10.20 -2.40 -16.58
C GLU A 16 10.61 -3.59 -17.47
N LYS A 17 9.66 -4.20 -18.20
CA LYS A 17 9.94 -5.31 -19.14
C LYS A 17 10.28 -4.82 -20.55
N THR A 18 10.06 -3.55 -20.86
CA THR A 18 10.35 -3.02 -22.19
C THR A 18 11.82 -2.64 -22.28
N ASP A 19 12.57 -3.43 -23.05
CA ASP A 19 14.01 -3.24 -23.22
C ASP A 19 14.37 -1.86 -23.77
N GLY A 20 15.35 -1.22 -23.12
CA GLY A 20 15.90 0.06 -23.52
C GLY A 20 15.06 1.28 -23.16
N GLU A 21 13.87 1.11 -22.60
CA GLU A 21 13.05 2.19 -22.07
C GLU A 21 13.52 2.64 -20.69
N GLU A 22 13.10 3.84 -20.28
CA GLU A 22 13.54 4.45 -19.01
C GLU A 22 13.18 3.62 -17.78
N PRO A 23 11.96 3.03 -17.65
CA PRO A 23 11.61 2.21 -16.50
C PRO A 23 12.56 1.03 -16.27
N GLN A 24 12.98 0.35 -17.35
CA GLN A 24 13.93 -0.76 -17.25
C GLN A 24 15.33 -0.29 -16.82
N LYS A 25 15.78 0.88 -17.30
CA LYS A 25 17.08 1.45 -16.90
C LYS A 25 17.08 1.83 -15.41
N VAL A 26 15.99 2.44 -14.94
CA VAL A 26 15.86 2.86 -13.54
C VAL A 26 15.70 1.65 -12.63
N TYR A 27 14.84 0.70 -13.00
CA TYR A 27 14.52 -0.49 -12.21
C TYR A 27 14.78 -1.80 -12.97
N PRO A 28 16.04 -2.16 -13.24
CA PRO A 28 16.39 -3.29 -14.12
C PRO A 28 15.92 -4.65 -13.60
N LYS A 29 15.57 -4.74 -12.32
CA LYS A 29 14.98 -5.91 -11.67
C LYS A 29 13.53 -5.70 -11.25
N GLY A 30 12.92 -4.57 -11.65
CA GLY A 30 11.59 -4.16 -11.25
C GLY A 30 11.54 -3.42 -9.90
N MET A 31 10.58 -2.52 -9.78
CA MET A 31 10.35 -1.72 -8.56
C MET A 31 10.08 -2.60 -7.33
N HIS A 32 9.36 -3.71 -7.50
CA HIS A 32 9.11 -4.66 -6.41
C HIS A 32 10.40 -5.22 -5.80
N ASN A 33 11.42 -5.48 -6.61
CA ASN A 33 12.70 -5.95 -6.10
C ASN A 33 13.48 -4.82 -5.40
N ALA A 34 13.40 -3.58 -5.87
CA ALA A 34 14.03 -2.45 -5.17
C ALA A 34 13.46 -2.29 -3.75
N ILE A 35 12.14 -2.36 -3.61
CA ILE A 35 11.45 -2.31 -2.31
C ILE A 35 11.77 -3.55 -1.47
N ALA A 36 11.64 -4.74 -2.05
CA ALA A 36 11.87 -6.00 -1.33
C ALA A 36 13.31 -6.14 -0.83
N ASP A 37 14.31 -5.74 -1.62
CA ASP A 37 15.72 -5.80 -1.25
C ASP A 37 16.05 -4.86 -0.08
N TYR A 38 15.34 -3.75 0.06
CA TYR A 38 15.43 -2.89 1.24
C TYR A 38 14.76 -3.55 2.45
N LEU A 39 13.51 -4.01 2.31
CA LEU A 39 12.75 -4.60 3.41
C LEU A 39 13.40 -5.87 3.97
N LYS A 40 14.00 -6.72 3.12
CA LYS A 40 14.75 -7.93 3.55
C LYS A 40 15.92 -7.62 4.49
N LYS A 41 16.47 -6.41 4.45
CA LYS A 41 17.58 -5.98 5.32
C LYS A 41 17.08 -5.47 6.68
N GLN A 42 15.76 -5.24 6.82
CA GLN A 42 15.19 -4.74 8.06
C GLN A 42 14.84 -5.90 9.01
N PRO A 43 15.08 -5.77 10.31
CA PRO A 43 14.79 -6.83 11.25
C PRO A 43 13.28 -7.09 11.39
N GLY A 44 12.89 -8.35 11.51
CA GLY A 44 11.53 -8.77 11.78
C GLY A 44 10.64 -8.88 10.54
N PHE A 45 11.21 -8.89 9.33
CA PHE A 45 10.47 -9.12 8.09
C PHE A 45 10.90 -10.41 7.38
N GLU A 46 9.94 -11.14 6.86
CA GLU A 46 10.08 -12.17 5.85
C GLU A 46 9.42 -11.65 4.56
N VAL A 47 10.21 -11.50 3.48
CA VAL A 47 9.76 -10.76 2.30
C VAL A 47 9.84 -11.61 1.05
N ARG A 48 8.72 -11.71 0.36
CA ARG A 48 8.61 -12.28 -0.99
C ARG A 48 8.15 -11.22 -1.98
N THR A 49 8.33 -11.50 -3.27
CA THR A 49 7.78 -10.69 -4.38
C THR A 49 6.74 -11.51 -5.15
N ALA A 50 5.81 -10.82 -5.81
CA ALA A 50 4.87 -11.41 -6.76
C ALA A 50 4.55 -10.39 -7.87
N THR A 51 4.17 -10.89 -9.05
CA THR A 51 3.90 -10.06 -10.22
C THR A 51 2.65 -10.51 -10.97
N LEU A 52 2.11 -9.62 -11.82
CA LEU A 52 0.86 -9.84 -12.55
C LEU A 52 0.89 -11.09 -13.45
N ASP A 53 2.03 -11.40 -14.08
CA ASP A 53 2.13 -12.50 -15.03
C ASP A 53 2.33 -13.88 -14.39
N GLU A 54 2.54 -13.93 -13.09
CA GLU A 54 2.59 -15.22 -12.38
C GLU A 54 1.20 -15.89 -12.36
N PRO A 55 1.13 -17.23 -12.26
CA PRO A 55 -0.15 -17.92 -12.03
C PRO A 55 -0.91 -17.29 -10.85
N GLU A 56 -2.20 -17.01 -11.04
CA GLU A 56 -3.04 -16.28 -10.09
C GLU A 56 -2.40 -14.94 -9.62
N HIS A 57 -1.62 -14.29 -10.50
CA HIS A 57 -0.88 -13.07 -10.20
C HIS A 57 0.09 -13.21 -9.02
N GLY A 58 0.60 -14.42 -8.76
CA GLY A 58 1.44 -14.75 -7.61
C GLY A 58 0.71 -14.66 -6.26
N LEU A 59 -0.63 -14.54 -6.26
CA LEU A 59 -1.49 -14.28 -5.11
C LEU A 59 -2.52 -15.40 -4.90
N THR A 60 -2.03 -16.65 -4.88
CA THR A 60 -2.86 -17.81 -4.53
C THR A 60 -3.43 -17.64 -3.12
N GLN A 61 -4.47 -18.43 -2.78
CA GLN A 61 -5.02 -18.39 -1.42
C GLN A 61 -3.95 -18.70 -0.38
N GLU A 62 -3.11 -19.72 -0.62
CA GLU A 62 -2.01 -20.08 0.26
C GLU A 62 -1.01 -18.94 0.48
N VAL A 63 -0.66 -18.21 -0.59
CA VAL A 63 0.21 -17.05 -0.51
C VAL A 63 -0.41 -15.95 0.36
N LEU A 64 -1.68 -15.64 0.14
CA LEU A 64 -2.38 -14.60 0.89
C LEU A 64 -2.60 -15.00 2.35
N ASP A 65 -2.82 -16.28 2.66
CA ASP A 65 -2.92 -16.77 4.04
C ASP A 65 -1.58 -16.68 4.79
N ASN A 66 -0.47 -16.71 4.04
CA ASN A 66 0.88 -16.50 4.53
C ASN A 66 1.41 -15.07 4.32
N THR A 67 0.52 -14.10 4.13
CA THR A 67 0.85 -12.67 3.99
C THR A 67 0.18 -11.88 5.10
N ASP A 68 0.99 -11.15 5.88
CA ASP A 68 0.52 -10.23 6.92
C ASP A 68 0.31 -8.84 6.35
N VAL A 69 1.17 -8.41 5.40
CA VAL A 69 1.05 -7.12 4.71
C VAL A 69 1.35 -7.31 3.22
N LEU A 70 0.44 -6.85 2.38
CA LEU A 70 0.59 -6.79 0.93
C LEU A 70 0.92 -5.36 0.52
N THR A 71 2.02 -5.14 -0.22
CA THR A 71 2.25 -3.87 -0.91
C THR A 71 1.82 -3.98 -2.36
N TRP A 72 1.21 -2.94 -2.90
CA TRP A 72 0.58 -2.95 -4.21
C TRP A 72 1.04 -1.78 -5.06
N TRP A 73 1.70 -2.07 -6.17
CA TRP A 73 2.02 -1.11 -7.21
C TRP A 73 1.42 -1.57 -8.55
N GLY A 74 0.68 -0.72 -9.24
CA GLY A 74 0.12 -0.97 -10.55
C GLY A 74 -0.19 0.34 -11.25
N HIS A 75 -0.12 0.38 -12.59
CA HIS A 75 -0.29 1.59 -13.39
C HIS A 75 -1.13 1.32 -14.66
N ALA A 76 -0.56 0.61 -15.64
CA ALA A 76 -1.19 0.43 -16.95
C ALA A 76 -2.15 -0.78 -17.01
N ALA A 77 -1.92 -1.79 -16.17
CA ALA A 77 -2.57 -3.10 -16.28
C ALA A 77 -3.63 -3.37 -15.19
N HIS A 78 -4.20 -2.34 -14.58
CA HIS A 78 -5.22 -2.50 -13.53
C HIS A 78 -6.38 -3.42 -13.94
N GLN A 79 -6.79 -3.36 -15.22
CA GLN A 79 -7.92 -4.15 -15.73
C GLN A 79 -7.57 -5.62 -15.92
N GLU A 80 -6.29 -5.96 -16.06
CA GLU A 80 -5.82 -7.33 -16.23
C GLU A 80 -5.86 -8.14 -14.92
N VAL A 81 -5.90 -7.45 -13.78
CA VAL A 81 -6.05 -8.13 -12.50
C VAL A 81 -7.42 -8.78 -12.43
N LYS A 82 -7.46 -10.10 -12.27
CA LYS A 82 -8.69 -10.87 -12.22
C LYS A 82 -9.54 -10.51 -11.01
N ASP A 83 -10.85 -10.41 -11.22
CA ASP A 83 -11.78 -10.00 -10.16
C ASP A 83 -11.81 -11.02 -9.00
N GLU A 84 -11.61 -12.30 -9.28
CA GLU A 84 -11.48 -13.34 -8.24
C GLU A 84 -10.29 -13.10 -7.29
N ILE A 85 -9.16 -12.58 -7.83
CA ILE A 85 -7.99 -12.22 -7.02
C ILE A 85 -8.28 -10.96 -6.21
N VAL A 86 -8.95 -9.98 -6.81
CA VAL A 86 -9.40 -8.77 -6.09
C VAL A 86 -10.31 -9.14 -4.91
N GLU A 87 -11.28 -10.06 -5.12
CA GLU A 87 -12.17 -10.54 -4.04
C GLU A 87 -11.40 -11.24 -2.93
N ARG A 88 -10.42 -12.04 -3.28
CA ARG A 88 -9.56 -12.76 -2.34
C ARG A 88 -8.76 -11.78 -1.48
N ILE A 89 -8.12 -10.79 -2.09
CA ILE A 89 -7.39 -9.74 -1.39
C ILE A 89 -8.34 -8.94 -0.49
N TYR A 90 -9.52 -8.55 -1.02
CA TYR A 90 -10.52 -7.80 -0.28
C TYR A 90 -10.93 -8.52 1.02
N LYS A 91 -11.25 -9.81 0.93
CA LYS A 91 -11.58 -10.63 2.11
C LYS A 91 -10.42 -10.68 3.11
N ARG A 92 -9.18 -10.91 2.63
CA ARG A 92 -8.00 -10.95 3.49
C ARG A 92 -7.75 -9.61 4.21
N VAL A 93 -8.01 -8.47 3.54
CA VAL A 93 -7.94 -7.15 4.20
C VAL A 93 -9.01 -7.04 5.28
N LEU A 94 -10.26 -7.40 5.00
CA LEU A 94 -11.32 -7.37 6.01
C LEU A 94 -11.03 -8.28 7.21
N ASP A 95 -10.30 -9.37 6.99
CA ASP A 95 -9.89 -10.34 8.02
C ASP A 95 -8.62 -9.91 8.78
N GLY A 96 -7.97 -8.80 8.40
CA GLY A 96 -6.85 -8.22 9.16
C GLY A 96 -5.54 -8.06 8.42
N MET A 97 -5.38 -8.56 7.17
CA MET A 97 -4.19 -8.32 6.37
C MET A 97 -4.03 -6.81 6.09
N GLY A 98 -2.82 -6.29 6.27
CA GLY A 98 -2.49 -4.91 5.88
C GLY A 98 -2.34 -4.75 4.37
N LEU A 99 -2.70 -3.57 3.84
CA LEU A 99 -2.52 -3.23 2.44
C LEU A 99 -1.84 -1.86 2.31
N ILE A 100 -0.72 -1.82 1.59
CA ILE A 100 -0.03 -0.57 1.25
C ILE A 100 -0.19 -0.34 -0.24
N VAL A 101 -0.89 0.72 -0.61
CA VAL A 101 -1.18 1.10 -2.00
C VAL A 101 -0.27 2.26 -2.38
N MET A 102 0.50 2.08 -3.45
CA MET A 102 1.54 3.04 -3.82
C MET A 102 1.23 3.71 -5.16
N HIS A 103 1.42 5.02 -5.21
CA HIS A 103 1.41 5.85 -6.41
C HIS A 103 0.14 5.64 -7.26
N SER A 104 0.30 5.28 -8.54
CA SER A 104 -0.76 5.04 -9.52
C SER A 104 -1.71 3.90 -9.15
N ALA A 105 -1.32 3.08 -8.17
CA ALA A 105 -2.20 2.03 -7.64
C ALA A 105 -3.48 2.56 -6.95
N HIS A 106 -3.62 3.89 -6.77
CA HIS A 106 -4.89 4.49 -6.37
C HIS A 106 -6.03 4.11 -7.32
N PHE A 107 -5.73 3.81 -8.58
CA PHE A 107 -6.72 3.45 -9.59
C PHE A 107 -6.97 1.94 -9.69
N SER A 108 -6.29 1.11 -8.88
CA SER A 108 -6.46 -0.35 -8.86
C SER A 108 -7.87 -0.76 -8.43
N LYS A 109 -8.32 -1.91 -8.93
CA LYS A 109 -9.62 -2.50 -8.59
C LYS A 109 -9.76 -2.70 -7.08
N ILE A 110 -8.69 -3.18 -6.42
CA ILE A 110 -8.72 -3.44 -4.98
C ILE A 110 -8.86 -2.15 -4.16
N PHE A 111 -8.12 -1.09 -4.52
CA PHE A 111 -8.22 0.17 -3.78
C PHE A 111 -9.59 0.82 -3.97
N LYS A 112 -10.09 0.89 -5.22
CA LYS A 112 -11.45 1.38 -5.50
C LYS A 112 -12.52 0.63 -4.72
N LYS A 113 -12.40 -0.70 -4.63
CA LYS A 113 -13.34 -1.53 -3.87
C LYS A 113 -13.32 -1.21 -2.38
N LEU A 114 -12.14 -1.02 -1.79
CA LEU A 114 -11.98 -0.70 -0.37
C LEU A 114 -12.41 0.75 -0.04
N MET A 115 -12.25 1.68 -0.99
CA MET A 115 -12.60 3.08 -0.80
C MET A 115 -14.07 3.39 -1.13
N GLY A 116 -14.67 2.65 -2.07
CA GLY A 116 -16.06 2.88 -2.49
C GLY A 116 -16.27 4.15 -3.30
N THR A 117 -15.22 4.71 -3.91
CA THR A 117 -15.20 5.93 -4.71
C THR A 117 -14.47 5.71 -6.03
N SER A 118 -14.42 6.71 -6.91
CA SER A 118 -13.69 6.61 -8.17
C SER A 118 -12.18 6.56 -8.00
N CYS A 119 -11.67 7.06 -6.89
CA CYS A 119 -10.25 7.26 -6.60
C CYS A 119 -9.52 8.09 -7.67
N ASN A 120 -10.25 8.93 -8.43
CA ASN A 120 -9.69 9.84 -9.41
C ASN A 120 -8.95 11.01 -8.75
N LEU A 121 -8.02 11.56 -9.48
CA LEU A 121 -7.20 12.70 -9.09
C LEU A 121 -6.76 13.49 -10.33
N LYS A 122 -6.05 14.60 -10.14
CA LYS A 122 -5.38 15.34 -11.21
C LYS A 122 -3.91 14.91 -11.23
N TRP A 123 -3.32 14.89 -12.41
CA TRP A 123 -1.91 14.52 -12.56
C TRP A 123 -1.23 15.33 -13.69
N ARG A 124 0.08 15.45 -13.59
CA ARG A 124 0.96 16.05 -14.61
C ARG A 124 2.35 15.42 -14.51
N GLU A 125 2.87 14.93 -15.63
CA GLU A 125 4.19 14.32 -15.69
C GLU A 125 5.17 15.24 -16.43
N VAL A 126 5.89 16.07 -15.67
CA VAL A 126 6.93 16.96 -16.18
C VAL A 126 8.25 16.87 -15.39
N GLY A 127 8.34 15.92 -14.45
CA GLY A 127 9.55 15.71 -13.66
C GLY A 127 9.81 16.81 -12.64
N GLU A 128 8.76 17.40 -12.08
CA GLU A 128 8.85 18.48 -11.09
C GLU A 128 9.20 17.97 -9.68
N LYS A 129 9.66 18.89 -8.84
CA LYS A 129 9.98 18.60 -7.45
C LYS A 129 8.72 18.44 -6.60
N GLU A 130 8.78 17.49 -5.69
CA GLU A 130 7.79 17.31 -4.62
C GLU A 130 8.44 17.52 -3.25
N ARG A 131 7.72 18.17 -2.34
CA ARG A 131 8.02 18.21 -0.92
C ARG A 131 6.91 17.55 -0.14
N LEU A 132 7.26 16.50 0.61
CA LEU A 132 6.32 15.82 1.51
C LEU A 132 6.50 16.38 2.92
N TRP A 133 5.46 16.98 3.45
CA TRP A 133 5.38 17.42 4.84
C TRP A 133 4.84 16.32 5.73
N VAL A 134 5.51 16.07 6.85
CA VAL A 134 5.00 15.20 7.92
C VAL A 134 4.04 16.05 8.76
N ILE A 135 2.74 15.83 8.59
CA ILE A 135 1.72 16.64 9.29
C ILE A 135 1.22 15.98 10.58
N ASP A 136 1.44 14.66 10.72
CA ASP A 136 1.28 13.95 12.00
C ASP A 136 2.60 13.30 12.42
N PRO A 137 3.48 14.05 13.12
CA PRO A 137 4.78 13.54 13.55
C PRO A 137 4.69 12.48 14.66
N SER A 138 3.53 12.30 15.29
CA SER A 138 3.29 11.29 16.33
C SER A 138 2.89 9.93 15.74
N HIS A 139 2.49 9.90 14.47
CA HIS A 139 2.05 8.69 13.81
C HIS A 139 3.23 7.70 13.60
N PRO A 140 3.05 6.38 13.85
CA PRO A 140 4.11 5.37 13.67
C PRO A 140 4.77 5.39 12.28
N ILE A 141 4.02 5.72 11.22
CA ILE A 141 4.57 5.82 9.86
C ILE A 141 5.58 6.98 9.72
N ALA A 142 5.47 8.02 10.55
CA ALA A 142 6.39 9.15 10.55
C ALA A 142 7.69 8.90 11.34
N ALA A 143 7.81 7.75 12.02
CA ALA A 143 8.94 7.48 12.91
C ALA A 143 10.30 7.56 12.19
N GLY A 144 11.20 8.40 12.70
CA GLY A 144 12.56 8.59 12.21
C GLY A 144 12.66 9.42 10.92
N LEU A 145 11.59 10.09 10.49
CA LEU A 145 11.58 11.04 9.38
C LEU A 145 11.85 12.47 9.89
N PRO A 146 12.41 13.36 9.04
CA PRO A 146 12.46 14.79 9.31
C PRO A 146 11.08 15.44 9.19
N GLU A 147 10.95 16.73 9.53
CA GLU A 147 9.72 17.52 9.38
C GLU A 147 9.15 17.47 7.96
N TYR A 148 10.02 17.45 6.96
CA TYR A 148 9.69 17.21 5.56
C TYR A 148 10.87 16.55 4.83
N PHE A 149 10.62 15.97 3.68
CA PHE A 149 11.67 15.54 2.74
C PHE A 149 11.26 15.87 1.30
N GLU A 150 12.22 15.90 0.41
CA GLU A 150 11.99 16.27 -1.00
C GLU A 150 12.32 15.12 -1.95
N ILE A 151 11.53 15.02 -3.00
CA ILE A 151 11.78 14.18 -4.18
C ILE A 151 12.10 15.13 -5.32
N PRO A 152 13.34 15.07 -5.88
CA PRO A 152 13.78 16.06 -6.86
C PRO A 152 12.98 16.06 -8.16
N HIS A 153 12.60 14.87 -8.62
CA HIS A 153 11.86 14.67 -9.87
C HIS A 153 10.79 13.62 -9.69
N THR A 154 9.55 13.97 -10.03
CA THR A 154 8.40 13.06 -9.93
C THR A 154 7.26 13.53 -10.83
N GLU A 155 6.25 12.67 -10.97
CA GLU A 155 4.93 13.04 -11.48
C GLU A 155 4.12 13.76 -10.39
N MET A 156 3.44 14.85 -10.74
CA MET A 156 2.56 15.57 -9.83
C MET A 156 1.19 14.91 -9.74
N TYR A 157 0.70 14.72 -8.51
CA TYR A 157 -0.70 14.48 -8.22
C TYR A 157 -1.28 15.67 -7.47
N GLY A 158 -2.53 16.06 -7.82
CA GLY A 158 -3.19 17.23 -7.25
C GLY A 158 -4.58 16.93 -6.74
N GLU A 159 -5.00 17.68 -5.74
CA GLU A 159 -6.40 17.65 -5.27
C GLU A 159 -7.36 18.14 -6.37
N ARG A 160 -8.60 17.68 -6.41
CA ARG A 160 -9.24 16.80 -5.45
C ARG A 160 -8.91 15.33 -5.74
N PHE A 161 -8.46 14.60 -4.72
CA PHE A 161 -8.40 13.14 -4.71
C PHE A 161 -9.74 12.59 -4.24
N ASP A 162 -10.43 11.83 -5.09
CA ASP A 162 -11.78 11.32 -4.82
C ASP A 162 -11.74 10.05 -3.97
N ILE A 163 -11.42 10.21 -2.71
CA ILE A 163 -11.36 9.18 -1.68
C ILE A 163 -12.24 9.59 -0.49
N PRO A 164 -12.73 8.63 0.33
CA PRO A 164 -13.35 8.97 1.60
C PRO A 164 -12.34 9.68 2.50
N ALA A 165 -12.81 10.47 3.44
CA ALA A 165 -11.94 11.07 4.44
C ALA A 165 -11.06 9.99 5.06
N PRO A 166 -9.72 10.16 5.11
CA PRO A 166 -8.87 9.21 5.80
C PRO A 166 -9.14 9.26 7.31
N ASP A 167 -9.00 8.12 7.97
CA ASP A 167 -9.04 8.06 9.43
C ASP A 167 -7.85 8.81 10.03
N GLU A 168 -6.69 8.73 9.36
CA GLU A 168 -5.46 9.43 9.74
C GLU A 168 -4.76 9.97 8.48
N LEU A 169 -4.32 11.23 8.51
CA LEU A 169 -3.57 11.88 7.43
C LEU A 169 -2.15 12.18 7.92
N VAL A 170 -1.17 11.46 7.38
CA VAL A 170 0.23 11.51 7.84
C VAL A 170 1.08 12.46 7.02
N PHE A 171 0.88 12.48 5.69
CA PHE A 171 1.66 13.30 4.76
C PHE A 171 0.79 14.13 3.83
N VAL A 172 1.25 15.36 3.59
CA VAL A 172 0.73 16.24 2.54
C VAL A 172 1.90 16.66 1.65
N SER A 173 1.72 16.55 0.35
CA SER A 173 2.69 17.02 -0.64
C SER A 173 2.36 18.42 -1.13
N TRP A 174 3.42 19.17 -1.39
CA TRP A 174 3.45 20.36 -2.22
C TRP A 174 4.34 20.07 -3.42
N PHE A 175 3.87 20.43 -4.61
CA PHE A 175 4.60 20.32 -5.87
C PHE A 175 5.09 21.67 -6.34
N GLU A 176 6.17 21.70 -7.12
CA GLU A 176 6.81 22.93 -7.60
C GLU A 176 5.83 23.81 -8.39
N GLY A 177 4.86 23.23 -9.09
CA GLY A 177 3.78 23.92 -9.77
C GLY A 177 2.75 24.58 -8.83
N GLY A 178 2.82 24.34 -7.54
CA GLY A 178 1.94 24.92 -6.50
C GLY A 178 0.78 24.03 -6.07
N GLU A 179 0.60 22.86 -6.70
CA GLU A 179 -0.44 21.90 -6.31
C GLU A 179 -0.12 21.25 -4.96
N VAL A 180 -1.18 20.89 -4.25
CA VAL A 180 -1.11 20.14 -2.99
C VAL A 180 -1.86 18.82 -3.11
N PHE A 181 -1.45 17.84 -2.31
CA PHE A 181 -2.04 16.50 -2.36
C PHE A 181 -1.95 15.78 -1.02
N ARG A 182 -2.98 15.02 -0.65
CA ARG A 182 -2.96 14.12 0.49
C ARG A 182 -2.15 12.86 0.16
N SER A 183 -0.87 12.88 0.46
CA SER A 183 0.12 11.89 0.00
C SER A 183 0.31 10.69 0.90
N GLY A 184 -0.15 10.75 2.15
CA GLY A 184 -0.08 9.65 3.09
C GLY A 184 -1.37 9.52 3.88
N CYS A 185 -2.26 8.63 3.45
CA CYS A 185 -3.61 8.46 3.99
C CYS A 185 -3.81 7.06 4.55
N CYS A 186 -4.38 6.95 5.74
CA CYS A 186 -4.64 5.69 6.43
C CYS A 186 -6.14 5.47 6.65
N TRP A 187 -6.56 4.21 6.54
CA TRP A 187 -7.93 3.76 6.83
C TRP A 187 -7.94 2.41 7.51
N HIS A 188 -8.96 2.17 8.33
CA HIS A 188 -9.35 0.84 8.79
C HIS A 188 -10.45 0.28 7.88
N ARG A 189 -10.31 -0.98 7.47
CA ARG A 189 -11.31 -1.69 6.66
C ARG A 189 -11.50 -3.09 7.21
N GLY A 190 -12.64 -3.33 7.87
CA GLY A 190 -12.80 -4.52 8.70
C GLY A 190 -11.76 -4.52 9.83
N ALA A 191 -11.02 -5.62 9.96
CA ALA A 191 -9.90 -5.72 10.89
C ALA A 191 -8.56 -5.27 10.30
N GLY A 192 -8.50 -5.02 8.98
CA GLY A 192 -7.28 -4.63 8.28
C GLY A 192 -7.06 -3.12 8.23
N LYS A 193 -5.82 -2.78 7.92
CA LYS A 193 -5.35 -1.40 7.77
C LYS A 193 -4.90 -1.15 6.34
N VAL A 194 -5.29 -0.01 5.78
CA VAL A 194 -4.93 0.40 4.42
C VAL A 194 -4.14 1.70 4.50
N PHE A 195 -2.96 1.72 3.90
CA PHE A 195 -2.14 2.91 3.77
C PHE A 195 -1.93 3.24 2.30
N TYR A 196 -2.35 4.42 1.87
CA TYR A 196 -2.00 4.96 0.57
C TYR A 196 -0.79 5.88 0.69
N PHE A 197 0.22 5.66 -0.14
CA PHE A 197 1.43 6.46 -0.22
C PHE A 197 1.69 6.92 -1.65
N ARG A 198 1.62 8.24 -1.88
CA ARG A 198 1.71 8.83 -3.20
C ARG A 198 3.05 8.64 -3.91
N PRO A 199 4.25 8.82 -3.27
CA PRO A 199 5.52 8.72 -3.96
C PRO A 199 5.68 7.41 -4.73
N GLY A 200 6.20 7.53 -5.94
CA GLY A 200 6.43 6.44 -6.87
C GLY A 200 6.40 6.95 -8.30
N HIS A 201 6.95 6.29 -9.19
CA HIS A 201 6.85 6.33 -10.65
C HIS A 201 7.92 5.43 -11.26
N GLU A 202 7.63 4.81 -12.37
CA GLU A 202 8.53 3.85 -13.00
C GLU A 202 9.75 4.51 -13.66
N THR A 203 9.64 5.80 -14.07
CA THR A 203 10.71 6.53 -14.75
C THR A 203 11.64 7.30 -13.81
N PHE A 204 11.35 7.37 -12.51
CA PHE A 204 12.15 8.08 -11.53
C PHE A 204 12.67 7.14 -10.44
N PRO A 205 13.92 7.30 -9.93
CA PRO A 205 14.55 6.39 -8.97
C PRO A 205 14.03 6.57 -7.54
N ILE A 206 12.73 6.76 -7.37
CA ILE A 206 12.07 7.12 -6.11
C ILE A 206 12.21 6.01 -5.06
N TYR A 207 12.09 4.73 -5.47
CA TYR A 207 12.23 3.57 -4.58
C TYR A 207 13.69 3.22 -4.23
N TYR A 208 14.64 4.10 -4.52
CA TYR A 208 16.00 4.07 -3.97
C TYR A 208 16.25 5.19 -2.95
N GLN A 209 15.30 6.11 -2.78
CA GLN A 209 15.41 7.20 -1.81
C GLN A 209 15.11 6.68 -0.40
N LYS A 210 16.02 6.96 0.55
CA LYS A 210 15.98 6.39 1.91
C LYS A 210 14.71 6.78 2.68
N GLU A 211 14.25 8.02 2.55
CA GLU A 211 13.04 8.51 3.23
C GLU A 211 11.79 7.79 2.71
N VAL A 212 11.69 7.59 1.40
CA VAL A 212 10.59 6.87 0.76
C VAL A 212 10.56 5.41 1.23
N LEU A 213 11.70 4.74 1.21
CA LEU A 213 11.82 3.35 1.69
C LEU A 213 11.54 3.25 3.20
N LYS A 214 11.95 4.26 3.98
CA LYS A 214 11.64 4.32 5.42
C LYS A 214 10.14 4.46 5.68
N VAL A 215 9.42 5.26 4.89
CA VAL A 215 7.96 5.34 4.97
C VAL A 215 7.31 4.00 4.66
N ILE A 216 7.77 3.30 3.61
CA ILE A 216 7.24 1.97 3.26
C ILE A 216 7.49 0.97 4.39
N GLU A 217 8.71 0.93 4.96
CA GLU A 217 9.04 0.10 6.12
C GLU A 217 8.10 0.37 7.30
N ASN A 218 7.96 1.64 7.66
CA ASN A 218 7.10 2.06 8.76
C ASN A 218 5.62 1.71 8.47
N GLY A 219 5.18 1.89 7.22
CA GLY A 219 3.85 1.50 6.76
C GLY A 219 3.59 0.01 6.94
N VAL A 220 4.57 -0.85 6.60
CA VAL A 220 4.49 -2.30 6.83
C VAL A 220 4.38 -2.60 8.34
N ARG A 221 5.18 -1.96 9.18
CA ARG A 221 5.12 -2.15 10.64
C ARG A 221 3.78 -1.72 11.23
N TRP A 222 3.23 -0.61 10.74
CA TRP A 222 1.94 -0.09 11.17
C TRP A 222 0.77 -0.96 10.71
N ALA A 223 0.82 -1.42 9.44
CA ALA A 223 -0.29 -2.14 8.83
C ALA A 223 -0.40 -3.62 9.25
N LYS A 224 0.64 -4.21 9.86
CA LYS A 224 0.59 -5.61 10.28
C LYS A 224 -0.62 -5.91 11.17
N PRO A 225 -1.17 -7.14 11.11
CA PRO A 225 -2.24 -7.57 12.01
C PRO A 225 -1.87 -7.38 13.49
N SER A 226 -2.84 -7.01 14.30
CA SER A 226 -2.64 -6.78 15.74
C SER A 226 -2.66 -8.05 16.59
N GLY A 227 -2.99 -9.22 16.00
CA GLY A 227 -3.00 -10.49 16.69
C GLY A 227 -4.11 -10.65 17.75
N GLY A 228 -5.19 -9.88 17.61
CA GLY A 228 -6.38 -10.00 18.48
C GLY A 228 -7.16 -11.30 18.24
N PRO A 229 -8.24 -11.54 19.02
CA PRO A 229 -9.10 -12.70 18.84
C PRO A 229 -9.76 -12.69 17.46
N ALA A 230 -10.03 -13.88 16.92
CA ALA A 230 -10.71 -14.01 15.64
C ALA A 230 -12.11 -13.37 15.70
N HIS A 231 -12.46 -12.64 14.65
CA HIS A 231 -13.79 -12.08 14.49
C HIS A 231 -14.79 -13.19 14.11
N TYR A 232 -15.92 -13.23 14.80
CA TYR A 232 -17.02 -14.11 14.46
C TYR A 232 -18.28 -13.29 14.18
N TYR A 233 -18.86 -13.50 13.02
CA TYR A 233 -20.09 -12.87 12.60
C TYR A 233 -21.11 -13.97 12.25
N GLY A 234 -22.30 -13.92 12.86
CA GLY A 234 -23.37 -14.85 12.54
C GLY A 234 -24.21 -15.25 13.73
N HIS A 235 -24.98 -16.32 13.55
CA HIS A 235 -25.86 -16.82 14.59
C HIS A 235 -25.05 -17.54 15.70
N VAL A 236 -25.26 -17.11 16.93
CA VAL A 236 -24.68 -17.73 18.14
C VAL A 236 -25.77 -18.57 18.83
N PRO A 237 -25.81 -19.89 18.58
CA PRO A 237 -26.88 -20.74 19.09
C PRO A 237 -26.81 -20.94 20.62
N GLU A 238 -25.62 -20.92 21.19
CA GLU A 238 -25.41 -21.14 22.61
C GLU A 238 -24.92 -19.86 23.30
N PRO A 239 -25.60 -19.37 24.31
CA PRO A 239 -25.19 -18.19 25.05
C PRO A 239 -23.94 -18.49 25.90
N LEU A 240 -23.05 -17.50 26.07
CA LEU A 240 -21.83 -17.60 26.88
C LEU A 240 -22.17 -17.78 28.38
N GLU A 241 -23.33 -17.27 28.82
CA GLU A 241 -23.79 -17.36 30.20
C GLU A 241 -25.26 -17.85 30.24
N LYS A 242 -25.65 -18.43 31.35
CA LYS A 242 -27.02 -18.92 31.54
C LYS A 242 -28.02 -17.77 31.43
N ILE A 243 -28.97 -17.89 30.49
CA ILE A 243 -30.09 -16.97 30.39
C ILE A 243 -31.08 -17.29 31.52
N THR A 244 -31.24 -16.38 32.47
CA THR A 244 -32.12 -16.56 33.65
C THR A 244 -33.51 -15.95 33.46
N SER A 245 -33.68 -15.11 32.42
CA SER A 245 -34.98 -14.53 32.03
C SER A 245 -35.64 -15.43 30.98
N SER A 246 -36.34 -16.46 31.39
CA SER A 246 -37.35 -17.11 30.53
C SER A 246 -38.61 -16.23 30.51
N LYS A 247 -39.04 -15.87 29.27
CA LYS A 247 -40.39 -15.35 29.08
C LYS A 247 -41.44 -16.42 29.41
#